data_a8b6d7d0ee9e087cbd0ec0dcdde1d92f
#
_entry.id   a8b6d7d0ee9e087cbd0ec0dcdde1d92f
#
_cell.length_a   1.000
_cell.length_b   1.000
_cell.length_c   1.000
_cell.angle_alpha   90.00
_cell.angle_beta   90.00
_cell.angle_gamma   90.00
#
_symmetry.space_group_name_H-M   'P 1'
#
loop_
_entity.id
_entity.type
_entity.pdbx_description
1 polymer ?
#
loop_
_entity_poly.entity_id
_entity_poly.type
_entity_poly.pdbx_seq_one_letter_code
_entity_poly.pdbx_strand_id
1 'polypeptide(L)'
;MAKLIAFDEEARRGLERGLNTLADAVKVTLGPRGRNVVLEKAWGAPTITNDGVSIAKEIELEDPYEKIGAELVKEVAKKTDDIAGDGTTTATVLAQALVREGLRNVAAGADPLSLKRGIEKAVEAVTEALLSSAKEVETEEEIAATASISAGDAEIGKLIAEAMEKVGKEGVITVEDSNTFGLHLELTEGMRFDKGFLSGYFVTDPERQEAVLEDPYILVVNQKISNVKDLVPVLEKVMQSGKPLLIVAEDVEGEALALLVLNKMRGSIKSVAVKAPGFGDRRKAQMADIAILTGGQVITEEVGLSLDAATLDMLGSARKVVVTKDETTIIEGAGDAAAIEGRVAQILSLIHISEPTRLGM
;
A
#
# COMPACT_ATOMS: atom_id res chain seq x y z
N MET A 1 -28.20 -13.97 -3.30
CA MET A 1 -27.98 -14.57 -4.64
C MET A 1 -27.93 -16.08 -4.50
N ALA A 2 -28.60 -16.83 -5.40
CA ALA A 2 -28.47 -18.28 -5.47
C ALA A 2 -27.05 -18.64 -5.90
N LYS A 3 -26.47 -19.68 -5.27
CA LYS A 3 -25.13 -20.19 -5.62
C LYS A 3 -25.27 -21.33 -6.62
N LEU A 4 -24.43 -21.30 -7.66
CA LEU A 4 -24.23 -22.44 -8.54
C LEU A 4 -23.29 -23.42 -7.85
N ILE A 5 -23.63 -24.71 -7.90
CA ILE A 5 -22.80 -25.77 -7.32
C ILE A 5 -22.45 -26.74 -8.46
N ALA A 6 -21.16 -26.98 -8.63
CA ALA A 6 -20.63 -27.98 -9.57
C ALA A 6 -19.75 -28.98 -8.83
N PHE A 7 -19.69 -30.18 -9.31
CA PHE A 7 -18.97 -31.29 -8.72
C PHE A 7 -18.00 -31.92 -9.72
N ASP A 8 -17.06 -32.67 -9.19
CA ASP A 8 -16.17 -33.56 -9.93
C ASP A 8 -15.29 -32.87 -11.01
N GLU A 9 -15.17 -33.57 -12.13
CA GLU A 9 -14.23 -33.19 -13.19
C GLU A 9 -14.65 -31.95 -13.95
N GLU A 10 -15.94 -31.69 -14.11
CA GLU A 10 -16.44 -30.51 -14.81
C GLU A 10 -16.04 -29.21 -14.10
N ALA A 11 -16.20 -29.16 -12.76
CA ALA A 11 -15.78 -28.04 -11.95
C ALA A 11 -14.27 -27.82 -12.06
N ARG A 12 -13.47 -28.89 -11.93
CA ARG A 12 -12.00 -28.80 -12.04
C ARG A 12 -11.55 -28.32 -13.40
N ARG A 13 -12.14 -28.80 -14.49
CA ARG A 13 -11.80 -28.34 -15.84
C ARG A 13 -12.18 -26.89 -16.09
N GLY A 14 -13.29 -26.42 -15.55
CA GLY A 14 -13.66 -25.01 -15.64
C GLY A 14 -12.62 -24.11 -14.96
N LEU A 15 -12.25 -24.45 -13.72
CA LEU A 15 -11.20 -23.73 -12.99
C LEU A 15 -9.86 -23.75 -13.74
N GLU A 16 -9.44 -24.92 -14.26
CA GLU A 16 -8.19 -25.08 -15.01
C GLU A 16 -8.17 -24.23 -16.28
N ARG A 17 -9.27 -24.20 -17.04
CA ARG A 17 -9.37 -23.36 -18.25
C ARG A 17 -9.22 -21.89 -17.91
N GLY A 18 -9.95 -21.40 -16.90
CA GLY A 18 -9.88 -20.00 -16.50
C GLY A 18 -8.49 -19.60 -16.03
N LEU A 19 -7.86 -20.43 -15.20
CA LEU A 19 -6.49 -20.26 -14.75
C LEU A 19 -5.52 -20.19 -15.95
N ASN A 20 -5.63 -21.14 -16.89
CA ASN A 20 -4.75 -21.20 -18.06
C ASN A 20 -4.95 -19.97 -18.98
N THR A 21 -6.19 -19.54 -19.19
CA THR A 21 -6.51 -18.39 -20.05
C THR A 21 -5.80 -17.13 -19.52
N LEU A 22 -5.90 -16.87 -18.22
CA LEU A 22 -5.22 -15.72 -17.60
C LEU A 22 -3.70 -15.88 -17.63
N ALA A 23 -3.19 -17.03 -17.18
CA ALA A 23 -1.75 -17.26 -17.11
C ALA A 23 -1.09 -17.24 -18.50
N ASP A 24 -1.77 -17.73 -19.53
CA ASP A 24 -1.27 -17.71 -20.91
C ASP A 24 -1.22 -16.28 -21.49
N ALA A 25 -2.13 -15.41 -21.09
CA ALA A 25 -2.08 -13.99 -21.46
C ALA A 25 -0.92 -13.26 -20.76
N VAL A 26 -0.71 -13.53 -19.46
CA VAL A 26 0.35 -12.89 -18.68
C VAL A 26 1.73 -13.38 -19.08
N LYS A 27 1.92 -14.68 -19.28
CA LYS A 27 3.25 -15.26 -19.53
C LYS A 27 3.92 -14.81 -20.83
N VAL A 28 3.20 -14.21 -21.78
CA VAL A 28 3.80 -13.68 -23.03
C VAL A 28 4.75 -12.51 -22.74
N THR A 29 4.66 -11.91 -21.57
CA THR A 29 5.53 -10.81 -21.15
C THR A 29 6.83 -11.28 -20.49
N LEU A 30 6.98 -12.59 -20.22
CA LEU A 30 8.10 -13.12 -19.45
C LEU A 30 9.42 -13.14 -20.22
N GLY A 31 10.46 -12.67 -19.57
CA GLY A 31 11.86 -12.85 -19.98
C GLY A 31 12.30 -11.95 -21.14
N PRO A 32 13.53 -12.15 -21.67
CA PRO A 32 14.16 -11.26 -22.66
C PRO A 32 13.47 -11.23 -24.04
N ARG A 33 12.54 -12.14 -24.28
CA ARG A 33 11.68 -12.15 -25.46
C ARG A 33 10.23 -11.79 -25.13
N GLY A 34 10.00 -11.30 -23.92
CA GLY A 34 8.70 -10.82 -23.46
C GLY A 34 8.15 -9.74 -24.40
N ARG A 35 6.83 -9.71 -24.52
CA ARG A 35 6.10 -8.76 -25.37
C ARG A 35 5.13 -7.98 -24.52
N ASN A 36 4.84 -6.77 -24.95
CA ASN A 36 3.76 -6.00 -24.35
C ASN A 36 2.40 -6.58 -24.76
N VAL A 37 1.45 -6.47 -23.86
CA VAL A 37 0.03 -6.76 -24.08
C VAL A 37 -0.70 -5.44 -24.26
N VAL A 38 -1.65 -5.41 -25.17
CA VAL A 38 -2.54 -4.27 -25.39
C VAL A 38 -3.87 -4.57 -24.71
N LEU A 39 -4.24 -3.76 -23.73
CA LEU A 39 -5.47 -3.86 -22.97
C LEU A 39 -6.47 -2.84 -23.48
N GLU A 40 -7.65 -3.29 -23.85
CA GLU A 40 -8.75 -2.41 -24.23
C GLU A 40 -9.30 -1.71 -22.99
N LYS A 41 -9.54 -0.41 -23.10
CA LYS A 41 -10.25 0.36 -22.06
C LYS A 41 -11.64 0.72 -22.55
N ALA A 42 -12.64 0.62 -21.67
CA ALA A 42 -14.00 1.06 -21.98
C ALA A 42 -14.07 2.57 -22.36
N TRP A 43 -13.14 3.37 -21.82
CA TRP A 43 -13.02 4.80 -22.09
C TRP A 43 -11.53 5.18 -22.19
N GLY A 44 -11.17 5.89 -23.24
CA GLY A 44 -9.80 6.36 -23.46
C GLY A 44 -8.97 5.50 -24.43
N ALA A 45 -7.67 5.73 -24.45
CA ALA A 45 -6.74 4.97 -25.28
C ALA A 45 -6.44 3.60 -24.68
N PRO A 46 -6.19 2.55 -25.49
CA PRO A 46 -5.74 1.25 -25.00
C PRO A 46 -4.46 1.38 -24.16
N THR A 47 -4.35 0.60 -23.11
CA THR A 47 -3.13 0.52 -22.29
C THR A 47 -2.19 -0.53 -22.87
N ILE A 48 -0.92 -0.15 -23.06
CA ILE A 48 0.14 -1.06 -23.50
C ILE A 48 1.02 -1.32 -22.29
N THR A 49 1.10 -2.57 -21.84
CA THR A 49 1.87 -2.95 -20.64
C THR A 49 2.49 -4.32 -20.77
N ASN A 50 3.56 -4.56 -20.03
CA ASN A 50 4.16 -5.87 -19.79
C ASN A 50 4.09 -6.29 -18.32
N ASP A 51 3.49 -5.48 -17.47
CA ASP A 51 3.31 -5.80 -16.07
C ASP A 51 2.23 -6.88 -15.87
N GLY A 52 2.63 -7.97 -15.20
CA GLY A 52 1.77 -9.15 -15.02
C GLY A 52 0.56 -8.90 -14.16
N VAL A 53 0.65 -8.09 -13.10
CA VAL A 53 -0.49 -7.81 -12.23
C VAL A 53 -1.50 -6.90 -12.90
N SER A 54 -1.04 -5.89 -13.66
CA SER A 54 -1.91 -5.01 -14.44
C SER A 54 -2.70 -5.78 -15.49
N ILE A 55 -2.02 -6.69 -16.22
CA ILE A 55 -2.69 -7.56 -17.19
C ILE A 55 -3.70 -8.47 -16.49
N ALA A 56 -3.31 -9.10 -15.38
CA ALA A 56 -4.18 -10.02 -14.65
C ALA A 56 -5.46 -9.32 -14.14
N LYS A 57 -5.36 -8.10 -13.63
CA LYS A 57 -6.50 -7.32 -13.12
C LYS A 57 -7.57 -7.06 -14.18
N GLU A 58 -7.16 -6.81 -15.43
CA GLU A 58 -8.07 -6.47 -16.54
C GLU A 58 -8.76 -7.67 -17.19
N ILE A 59 -8.26 -8.91 -16.97
CA ILE A 59 -8.84 -10.08 -17.58
C ILE A 59 -10.13 -10.49 -16.86
N GLU A 60 -11.26 -10.41 -17.54
CA GLU A 60 -12.55 -10.92 -17.10
C GLU A 60 -13.04 -12.02 -18.03
N LEU A 61 -13.60 -13.10 -17.47
CA LEU A 61 -14.13 -14.24 -18.20
C LEU A 61 -15.65 -14.34 -17.98
N GLU A 62 -16.37 -14.70 -19.03
CA GLU A 62 -17.84 -14.79 -19.00
C GLU A 62 -18.33 -16.06 -18.28
N ASP A 63 -17.63 -17.20 -18.48
CA ASP A 63 -18.00 -18.46 -17.82
C ASP A 63 -17.75 -18.39 -16.32
N PRO A 64 -18.76 -18.67 -15.46
CA PRO A 64 -18.65 -18.55 -14.01
C PRO A 64 -17.55 -19.43 -13.39
N TYR A 65 -17.29 -20.60 -13.95
CA TYR A 65 -16.26 -21.52 -13.43
C TYR A 65 -14.86 -21.08 -13.87
N GLU A 66 -14.73 -20.63 -15.11
CA GLU A 66 -13.48 -20.07 -15.63
C GLU A 66 -13.13 -18.77 -14.90
N LYS A 67 -14.12 -17.92 -14.62
CA LYS A 67 -13.94 -16.70 -13.82
C LYS A 67 -13.32 -17.00 -12.46
N ILE A 68 -13.80 -18.02 -11.74
CA ILE A 68 -13.22 -18.39 -10.43
C ILE A 68 -11.76 -18.84 -10.60
N GLY A 69 -11.45 -19.63 -11.65
CA GLY A 69 -10.07 -20.04 -11.93
C GLY A 69 -9.14 -18.88 -12.20
N ALA A 70 -9.59 -17.89 -12.98
CA ALA A 70 -8.85 -16.66 -13.23
C ALA A 70 -8.65 -15.83 -11.94
N GLU A 71 -9.70 -15.66 -11.13
CA GLU A 71 -9.62 -14.91 -9.87
C GLU A 71 -8.59 -15.51 -8.88
N LEU A 72 -8.45 -16.83 -8.83
CA LEU A 72 -7.43 -17.47 -8.00
C LEU A 72 -6.00 -17.09 -8.42
N VAL A 73 -5.76 -16.92 -9.71
CA VAL A 73 -4.44 -16.51 -10.22
C VAL A 73 -4.22 -15.02 -10.11
N LYS A 74 -5.28 -14.21 -10.26
CA LYS A 74 -5.20 -12.77 -9.94
C LYS A 74 -4.74 -12.54 -8.51
N GLU A 75 -5.25 -13.33 -7.56
CA GLU A 75 -4.87 -13.23 -6.16
C GLU A 75 -3.38 -13.57 -5.94
N VAL A 76 -2.83 -14.55 -6.70
CA VAL A 76 -1.40 -14.86 -6.66
C VAL A 76 -0.56 -13.67 -7.15
N ALA A 77 -0.94 -13.09 -8.30
CA ALA A 77 -0.24 -11.93 -8.85
C ALA A 77 -0.30 -10.74 -7.89
N LYS A 78 -1.49 -10.46 -7.34
CA LYS A 78 -1.70 -9.36 -6.39
C LYS A 78 -0.89 -9.53 -5.11
N LYS A 79 -0.88 -10.72 -4.50
CA LYS A 79 -0.07 -10.96 -3.30
C LYS A 79 1.44 -10.82 -3.55
N THR A 80 1.90 -11.18 -4.73
CA THR A 80 3.30 -10.99 -5.10
C THR A 80 3.62 -9.51 -5.27
N ASP A 81 2.73 -8.75 -5.90
CA ASP A 81 2.82 -7.30 -6.04
C ASP A 81 2.87 -6.59 -4.67
N ASP A 82 1.92 -6.92 -3.79
CA ASP A 82 1.80 -6.35 -2.45
C ASP A 82 3.06 -6.57 -1.58
N ILE A 83 3.81 -7.67 -1.79
CA ILE A 83 4.98 -8.01 -0.97
C ILE A 83 6.29 -7.55 -1.60
N ALA A 84 6.44 -7.74 -2.91
CA ALA A 84 7.71 -7.55 -3.61
C ALA A 84 7.69 -6.42 -4.67
N GLY A 85 6.50 -5.99 -5.12
CA GLY A 85 6.36 -5.00 -6.19
C GLY A 85 6.86 -5.47 -7.57
N ASP A 86 7.37 -6.70 -7.67
CA ASP A 86 7.91 -7.28 -8.91
C ASP A 86 7.74 -8.81 -8.91
N GLY A 87 7.96 -9.45 -10.06
CA GLY A 87 7.90 -10.90 -10.21
C GLY A 87 6.49 -11.46 -10.37
N THR A 88 5.47 -10.65 -10.60
CA THR A 88 4.06 -11.04 -10.73
C THR A 88 3.82 -12.00 -11.88
N THR A 89 4.48 -11.81 -13.03
CA THR A 89 4.46 -12.73 -14.16
C THR A 89 5.08 -14.08 -13.80
N THR A 90 6.21 -14.09 -13.12
CA THR A 90 6.89 -15.33 -12.67
C THR A 90 6.00 -16.11 -11.70
N ALA A 91 5.40 -15.44 -10.72
CA ALA A 91 4.49 -16.06 -9.77
C ALA A 91 3.26 -16.68 -10.47
N THR A 92 2.69 -15.98 -11.45
CA THR A 92 1.57 -16.47 -12.26
C THR A 92 1.93 -17.73 -13.04
N VAL A 93 3.11 -17.77 -13.67
CA VAL A 93 3.60 -18.94 -14.42
C VAL A 93 3.86 -20.13 -13.48
N LEU A 94 4.44 -19.87 -12.30
CA LEU A 94 4.65 -20.93 -11.30
C LEU A 94 3.33 -21.47 -10.78
N ALA A 95 2.35 -20.61 -10.50
CA ALA A 95 1.01 -21.03 -10.08
C ALA A 95 0.34 -21.94 -11.15
N GLN A 96 0.43 -21.54 -12.42
CA GLN A 96 -0.07 -22.37 -13.55
C GLN A 96 0.60 -23.74 -13.57
N ALA A 97 1.92 -23.78 -13.45
CA ALA A 97 2.67 -25.04 -13.48
C ALA A 97 2.31 -25.96 -12.31
N LEU A 98 2.24 -25.42 -11.10
CA LEU A 98 1.87 -26.17 -9.90
C LEU A 98 0.45 -26.74 -9.96
N VAL A 99 -0.52 -25.93 -10.40
CA VAL A 99 -1.91 -26.40 -10.54
C VAL A 99 -2.02 -27.46 -11.64
N ARG A 100 -1.40 -27.26 -12.79
CA ARG A 100 -1.42 -28.22 -13.91
C ARG A 100 -0.84 -29.56 -13.51
N GLU A 101 0.34 -29.59 -12.89
CA GLU A 101 0.97 -30.84 -12.45
C GLU A 101 0.21 -31.45 -11.27
N GLY A 102 -0.31 -30.63 -10.35
CA GLY A 102 -1.15 -31.09 -9.25
C GLY A 102 -2.42 -31.79 -9.76
N LEU A 103 -3.16 -31.17 -10.65
CA LEU A 103 -4.37 -31.74 -11.23
C LEU A 103 -4.09 -33.03 -12.02
N ARG A 104 -2.95 -33.10 -12.72
CA ARG A 104 -2.52 -34.31 -13.42
C ARG A 104 -2.29 -35.49 -12.47
N ASN A 105 -1.64 -35.23 -11.33
CA ASN A 105 -1.41 -36.24 -10.31
C ASN A 105 -2.70 -36.66 -9.61
N VAL A 106 -3.63 -35.76 -9.34
CA VAL A 106 -4.96 -36.08 -8.80
C VAL A 106 -5.77 -36.93 -9.77
N ALA A 107 -5.74 -36.60 -11.05
CA ALA A 107 -6.39 -37.40 -12.10
C ALA A 107 -5.80 -38.81 -12.22
N ALA A 108 -4.51 -38.98 -11.89
CA ALA A 108 -3.84 -40.27 -11.82
C ALA A 108 -4.12 -41.06 -10.52
N GLY A 109 -4.96 -40.51 -9.61
CA GLY A 109 -5.37 -41.17 -8.36
C GLY A 109 -4.58 -40.77 -7.11
N ALA A 110 -3.73 -39.74 -7.19
CA ALA A 110 -3.06 -39.22 -6.00
C ALA A 110 -4.05 -38.56 -5.03
N ASP A 111 -3.84 -38.76 -3.71
CA ASP A 111 -4.63 -38.14 -2.69
C ASP A 111 -4.32 -36.60 -2.65
N PRO A 112 -5.32 -35.73 -2.84
CA PRO A 112 -5.10 -34.28 -2.89
C PRO A 112 -4.51 -33.70 -1.62
N LEU A 113 -4.86 -34.22 -0.43
CA LEU A 113 -4.35 -33.72 0.84
C LEU A 113 -2.88 -34.11 1.05
N SER A 114 -2.49 -35.31 0.65
CA SER A 114 -1.10 -35.74 0.65
C SER A 114 -0.25 -34.97 -0.33
N LEU A 115 -0.80 -34.68 -1.53
CA LEU A 115 -0.15 -33.83 -2.53
C LEU A 115 0.08 -32.40 -1.98
N LYS A 116 -0.93 -31.81 -1.36
CA LYS A 116 -0.81 -30.49 -0.70
C LYS A 116 0.32 -30.46 0.30
N ARG A 117 0.39 -31.44 1.21
CA ARG A 117 1.48 -31.54 2.21
C ARG A 117 2.87 -31.69 1.54
N GLY A 118 2.92 -32.41 0.43
CA GLY A 118 4.14 -32.54 -0.37
C GLY A 118 4.59 -31.21 -0.99
N ILE A 119 3.65 -30.44 -1.54
CA ILE A 119 3.91 -29.09 -2.08
C ILE A 119 4.38 -28.16 -0.95
N GLU A 120 3.72 -28.14 0.20
CA GLU A 120 4.11 -27.30 1.35
C GLU A 120 5.56 -27.59 1.79
N LYS A 121 5.95 -28.87 1.94
CA LYS A 121 7.34 -29.25 2.24
C LYS A 121 8.34 -28.83 1.17
N ALA A 122 7.95 -28.97 -0.10
CA ALA A 122 8.81 -28.54 -1.20
C ALA A 122 9.01 -27.01 -1.21
N VAL A 123 7.94 -26.25 -0.96
CA VAL A 123 8.00 -24.77 -0.84
C VAL A 123 8.94 -24.37 0.29
N GLU A 124 8.82 -24.98 1.47
CA GLU A 124 9.69 -24.71 2.62
C GLU A 124 11.18 -24.93 2.26
N ALA A 125 11.51 -26.09 1.68
CA ALA A 125 12.87 -26.43 1.28
C ALA A 125 13.44 -25.51 0.18
N VAL A 126 12.59 -25.14 -0.81
CA VAL A 126 12.97 -24.23 -1.88
C VAL A 126 13.19 -22.81 -1.33
N THR A 127 12.33 -22.36 -0.44
CA THR A 127 12.46 -21.04 0.20
C THR A 127 13.74 -20.94 1.01
N GLU A 128 14.07 -21.97 1.82
CA GLU A 128 15.32 -22.03 2.58
C GLU A 128 16.56 -22.00 1.64
N ALA A 129 16.52 -22.78 0.57
CA ALA A 129 17.60 -22.79 -0.41
C ALA A 129 17.78 -21.45 -1.14
N LEU A 130 16.66 -20.78 -1.51
CA LEU A 130 16.70 -19.46 -2.14
C LEU A 130 17.28 -18.40 -1.19
N LEU A 131 16.79 -18.37 0.05
CA LEU A 131 17.30 -17.43 1.06
C LEU A 131 18.78 -17.64 1.37
N SER A 132 19.24 -18.90 1.42
CA SER A 132 20.67 -19.22 1.63
C SER A 132 21.57 -18.82 0.45
N SER A 133 21.01 -18.74 -0.75
CA SER A 133 21.73 -18.32 -1.97
C SER A 133 21.54 -16.83 -2.30
N ALA A 134 20.67 -16.14 -1.59
CA ALA A 134 20.41 -14.73 -1.82
C ALA A 134 21.63 -13.89 -1.43
N LYS A 135 21.91 -12.86 -2.22
CA LYS A 135 22.94 -11.86 -1.95
C LYS A 135 22.23 -10.58 -1.49
N GLU A 136 22.67 -10.03 -0.37
CA GLU A 136 22.17 -8.73 0.07
C GLU A 136 22.61 -7.63 -0.88
N VAL A 137 21.70 -6.71 -1.16
CA VAL A 137 21.94 -5.52 -2.00
C VAL A 137 22.31 -4.37 -1.07
N GLU A 138 23.56 -3.95 -1.10
CA GLU A 138 24.09 -2.93 -0.19
C GLU A 138 24.63 -1.69 -0.91
N THR A 139 25.22 -1.87 -2.08
CA THR A 139 25.86 -0.78 -2.82
C THR A 139 24.89 -0.07 -3.75
N GLU A 140 25.15 1.22 -4.02
CA GLU A 140 24.38 2.01 -4.98
C GLU A 140 24.34 1.36 -6.37
N GLU A 141 25.46 0.77 -6.81
CA GLU A 141 25.55 0.07 -8.10
C GLU A 141 24.62 -1.16 -8.15
N GLU A 142 24.54 -1.93 -7.05
CA GLU A 142 23.67 -3.10 -6.94
C GLU A 142 22.20 -2.68 -6.88
N ILE A 143 21.88 -1.58 -6.18
CA ILE A 143 20.54 -0.97 -6.15
C ILE A 143 20.16 -0.53 -7.56
N ALA A 144 21.03 0.21 -8.24
CA ALA A 144 20.79 0.67 -9.61
C ALA A 144 20.59 -0.49 -10.58
N ALA A 145 21.38 -1.56 -10.46
CA ALA A 145 21.23 -2.76 -11.30
C ALA A 145 19.87 -3.45 -11.06
N THR A 146 19.47 -3.62 -9.81
CA THR A 146 18.20 -4.25 -9.44
C THR A 146 17.01 -3.42 -9.94
N ALA A 147 17.03 -2.11 -9.68
CA ALA A 147 16.01 -1.19 -10.14
C ALA A 147 15.93 -1.10 -11.68
N SER A 148 17.09 -1.14 -12.36
CA SER A 148 17.14 -1.16 -13.84
C SER A 148 16.51 -2.42 -14.43
N ILE A 149 16.69 -3.57 -13.79
CA ILE A 149 16.06 -4.83 -14.23
C ILE A 149 14.55 -4.75 -14.07
N SER A 150 14.08 -4.26 -12.93
CA SER A 150 12.64 -4.14 -12.64
C SER A 150 11.96 -3.12 -13.54
N ALA A 151 12.54 -1.93 -13.71
CA ALA A 151 12.01 -0.88 -14.58
C ALA A 151 12.18 -1.17 -16.08
N GLY A 152 13.11 -2.08 -16.47
CA GLY A 152 13.49 -2.30 -17.85
C GLY A 152 14.26 -1.13 -18.48
N ASP A 153 14.74 -0.18 -17.66
CA ASP A 153 15.44 1.03 -18.07
C ASP A 153 16.58 1.38 -17.11
N ALA A 154 17.78 1.56 -17.67
CA ALA A 154 18.96 1.84 -16.87
C ALA A 154 19.02 3.28 -16.33
N GLU A 155 18.35 4.24 -16.98
CA GLU A 155 18.29 5.63 -16.53
C GLU A 155 17.38 5.73 -15.30
N ILE A 156 16.23 5.08 -15.34
CA ILE A 156 15.30 4.99 -14.21
C ILE A 156 15.99 4.28 -13.03
N GLY A 157 16.71 3.17 -13.29
CA GLY A 157 17.40 2.44 -12.23
C GLY A 157 18.46 3.27 -11.50
N LYS A 158 19.23 4.08 -12.23
CA LYS A 158 20.19 5.00 -11.62
C LYS A 158 19.52 6.10 -10.80
N LEU A 159 18.43 6.66 -11.31
CA LEU A 159 17.69 7.71 -10.59
C LEU A 159 17.10 7.19 -9.28
N ILE A 160 16.58 5.95 -9.29
CA ILE A 160 16.08 5.28 -8.07
C ILE A 160 17.21 5.05 -7.06
N ALA A 161 18.40 4.61 -7.53
CA ALA A 161 19.55 4.42 -6.64
C ALA A 161 20.01 5.74 -6.01
N GLU A 162 20.09 6.81 -6.79
CA GLU A 162 20.38 8.17 -6.29
C GLU A 162 19.31 8.63 -5.26
N ALA A 163 18.04 8.35 -5.53
CA ALA A 163 16.97 8.65 -4.58
C ALA A 163 17.17 7.88 -3.27
N MET A 164 17.44 6.58 -3.34
CA MET A 164 17.67 5.74 -2.15
C MET A 164 18.90 6.17 -1.35
N GLU A 165 19.98 6.60 -2.02
CA GLU A 165 21.15 7.14 -1.33
C GLU A 165 20.79 8.37 -0.49
N LYS A 166 19.94 9.26 -1.05
CA LYS A 166 19.55 10.51 -0.40
C LYS A 166 18.53 10.32 0.74
N VAL A 167 17.53 9.43 0.55
CA VAL A 167 16.47 9.22 1.55
C VAL A 167 16.75 8.06 2.50
N GLY A 168 17.75 7.22 2.21
CA GLY A 168 18.06 6.02 2.98
C GLY A 168 17.15 4.83 2.67
N LYS A 169 17.49 3.65 3.21
CA LYS A 169 16.76 2.38 2.95
C LYS A 169 15.31 2.41 3.42
N GLU A 170 14.99 3.19 4.42
CA GLU A 170 13.64 3.35 4.99
C GLU A 170 12.85 4.51 4.37
N GLY A 171 13.47 5.24 3.43
CA GLY A 171 12.83 6.37 2.76
C GLY A 171 11.74 5.91 1.79
N VAL A 172 10.73 6.77 1.61
CA VAL A 172 9.63 6.54 0.67
C VAL A 172 9.98 7.14 -0.68
N ILE A 173 9.93 6.33 -1.73
CA ILE A 173 10.09 6.77 -3.11
C ILE A 173 8.74 6.59 -3.79
N THR A 174 8.19 7.68 -4.33
CA THR A 174 6.95 7.69 -5.11
C THR A 174 7.24 8.12 -6.54
N VAL A 175 6.47 7.60 -7.49
CA VAL A 175 6.56 7.98 -8.90
C VAL A 175 5.27 8.73 -9.27
N GLU A 176 5.41 9.92 -9.81
CA GLU A 176 4.30 10.77 -10.24
C GLU A 176 4.52 11.27 -11.67
N ASP A 177 3.41 11.53 -12.37
CA ASP A 177 3.47 12.17 -13.68
C ASP A 177 3.89 13.62 -13.54
N SER A 178 4.87 14.04 -14.36
CA SER A 178 5.35 15.42 -14.40
C SER A 178 4.84 16.15 -15.65
N ASN A 179 4.59 17.45 -15.52
CA ASN A 179 4.29 18.33 -16.65
C ASN A 179 5.53 18.79 -17.40
N THR A 180 6.73 18.36 -16.96
CA THR A 180 8.02 18.69 -17.58
C THR A 180 8.57 17.52 -18.37
N PHE A 181 9.46 17.80 -19.34
CA PHE A 181 10.12 16.74 -20.10
C PHE A 181 11.26 16.12 -19.30
N GLY A 182 11.37 14.78 -19.36
CA GLY A 182 12.44 14.02 -18.73
C GLY A 182 12.10 13.56 -17.32
N LEU A 183 13.05 12.84 -16.71
CA LEU A 183 12.97 12.32 -15.34
C LEU A 183 13.58 13.35 -14.39
N HIS A 184 12.90 13.64 -13.31
CA HIS A 184 13.37 14.56 -12.28
C HIS A 184 13.24 13.90 -10.90
N LEU A 185 14.22 14.13 -10.04
CA LEU A 185 14.20 13.71 -8.64
C LEU A 185 13.90 14.94 -7.77
N GLU A 186 12.77 14.91 -7.09
CA GLU A 186 12.40 15.88 -6.05
C GLU A 186 12.50 15.20 -4.68
N LEU A 187 13.18 15.88 -3.76
CA LEU A 187 13.26 15.44 -2.37
C LEU A 187 12.30 16.29 -1.55
N THR A 188 11.42 15.62 -0.83
CA THR A 188 10.44 16.29 0.03
C THR A 188 10.52 15.73 1.43
N GLU A 189 10.37 16.61 2.41
CA GLU A 189 10.26 16.19 3.80
C GLU A 189 8.88 15.58 4.05
N GLY A 190 8.85 14.50 4.83
CA GLY A 190 7.60 13.80 5.09
C GLY A 190 7.72 12.77 6.21
N MET A 191 6.62 12.09 6.47
CA MET A 191 6.54 11.00 7.45
C MET A 191 5.64 9.89 6.94
N ARG A 192 6.06 8.65 7.12
CA ARG A 192 5.24 7.47 6.88
C ARG A 192 5.04 6.67 8.18
N PHE A 193 3.84 6.12 8.36
CA PHE A 193 3.55 5.23 9.48
C PHE A 193 2.57 4.11 9.09
N ASP A 194 2.63 3.00 9.83
CA ASP A 194 1.98 1.71 9.59
C ASP A 194 0.51 1.68 10.04
N LYS A 195 -0.28 2.65 9.64
CA LYS A 195 -1.74 2.68 9.87
C LYS A 195 -2.43 3.22 8.64
N GLY A 196 -3.32 2.42 8.08
CA GLY A 196 -4.12 2.80 6.92
C GLY A 196 -5.51 3.30 7.28
N PHE A 197 -6.34 3.49 6.26
CA PHE A 197 -7.70 4.00 6.43
C PHE A 197 -8.60 3.04 7.22
N LEU A 198 -9.48 3.59 8.05
CA LEU A 198 -10.42 2.82 8.87
C LEU A 198 -11.59 2.22 8.06
N SER A 199 -11.81 2.69 6.86
CA SER A 199 -12.88 2.21 5.99
C SER A 199 -12.49 2.30 4.52
N GLY A 200 -12.70 1.25 3.74
CA GLY A 200 -12.48 1.23 2.29
C GLY A 200 -13.34 2.25 1.53
N TYR A 201 -14.39 2.78 2.14
CA TYR A 201 -15.17 3.87 1.55
C TYR A 201 -14.41 5.19 1.45
N PHE A 202 -13.27 5.34 2.14
CA PHE A 202 -12.41 6.52 2.02
C PHE A 202 -11.55 6.53 0.75
N VAL A 203 -11.40 5.41 0.08
CA VAL A 203 -10.63 5.30 -1.16
C VAL A 203 -11.09 6.33 -2.20
N THR A 204 -10.15 7.06 -2.77
CA THR A 204 -10.38 8.04 -3.85
C THR A 204 -9.89 7.54 -5.19
N ASP A 205 -8.87 6.68 -5.19
CA ASP A 205 -8.35 5.98 -6.35
C ASP A 205 -8.63 4.47 -6.23
N PRO A 206 -9.69 3.95 -6.88
CA PRO A 206 -10.04 2.54 -6.82
C PRO A 206 -9.02 1.61 -7.48
N GLU A 207 -8.25 2.10 -8.46
CA GLU A 207 -7.24 1.29 -9.17
C GLU A 207 -6.06 0.98 -8.25
N ARG A 208 -5.59 1.98 -7.51
CA ARG A 208 -4.50 1.85 -6.54
C ARG A 208 -4.95 1.46 -5.13
N GLN A 209 -6.27 1.45 -4.87
CA GLN A 209 -6.84 1.25 -3.54
C GLN A 209 -6.31 2.26 -2.50
N GLU A 210 -6.14 3.50 -2.90
CA GLU A 210 -5.57 4.58 -2.11
C GLU A 210 -6.58 5.70 -1.90
N ALA A 211 -6.41 6.41 -0.78
CA ALA A 211 -7.08 7.68 -0.53
C ALA A 211 -6.04 8.81 -0.61
N VAL A 212 -6.13 9.62 -1.66
CA VAL A 212 -5.23 10.75 -1.90
C VAL A 212 -5.94 12.05 -1.52
N LEU A 213 -5.30 12.83 -0.66
CA LEU A 213 -5.75 14.16 -0.22
C LEU A 213 -4.71 15.20 -0.62
N GLU A 214 -5.10 16.22 -1.36
CA GLU A 214 -4.25 17.34 -1.75
C GLU A 214 -4.56 18.55 -0.88
N ASP A 215 -3.55 19.21 -0.36
CA ASP A 215 -3.63 20.33 0.58
C ASP A 215 -4.56 20.11 1.79
N PRO A 216 -4.56 18.91 2.44
CA PRO A 216 -5.48 18.62 3.51
C PRO A 216 -5.15 19.36 4.79
N TYR A 217 -6.19 19.61 5.61
CA TYR A 217 -6.02 19.77 7.03
C TYR A 217 -5.77 18.44 7.72
N ILE A 218 -4.98 18.45 8.78
CA ILE A 218 -4.62 17.27 9.56
C ILE A 218 -5.02 17.49 11.00
N LEU A 219 -6.00 16.74 11.46
CA LEU A 219 -6.50 16.76 12.82
C LEU A 219 -5.86 15.60 13.59
N VAL A 220 -5.09 15.92 14.64
CA VAL A 220 -4.42 14.93 15.49
C VAL A 220 -5.08 14.94 16.87
N VAL A 221 -5.70 13.80 17.26
CA VAL A 221 -6.51 13.70 18.48
C VAL A 221 -6.08 12.50 19.31
N ASN A 222 -5.57 12.73 20.53
CA ASN A 222 -5.14 11.65 21.43
C ASN A 222 -6.30 11.10 22.27
N GLN A 223 -7.40 10.74 21.62
CA GLN A 223 -8.55 10.04 22.21
C GLN A 223 -9.32 9.28 21.16
N LYS A 224 -10.24 8.43 21.58
CA LYS A 224 -11.22 7.78 20.69
C LYS A 224 -12.32 8.75 20.33
N ILE A 225 -12.70 8.76 19.05
CA ILE A 225 -13.79 9.55 18.53
C ILE A 225 -14.96 8.62 18.20
N SER A 226 -15.96 8.57 19.07
CA SER A 226 -17.18 7.77 18.85
C SER A 226 -18.44 8.64 18.75
N ASN A 227 -18.41 9.83 19.37
CA ASN A 227 -19.55 10.73 19.46
C ASN A 227 -19.51 11.77 18.32
N VAL A 228 -20.59 11.83 17.56
CA VAL A 228 -20.75 12.79 16.45
C VAL A 228 -20.72 14.24 16.94
N LYS A 229 -21.23 14.53 18.13
CA LYS A 229 -21.35 15.91 18.64
C LYS A 229 -20.00 16.58 18.82
N ASP A 230 -18.96 15.82 19.17
CA ASP A 230 -17.63 16.35 19.40
C ASP A 230 -16.90 16.66 18.09
N LEU A 231 -17.26 15.93 17.01
CA LEU A 231 -16.63 16.03 15.69
C LEU A 231 -17.28 17.10 14.79
N VAL A 232 -18.61 17.30 14.90
CA VAL A 232 -19.38 18.18 14.01
C VAL A 232 -18.84 19.61 13.97
N PRO A 233 -18.47 20.28 15.10
CA PRO A 233 -17.98 21.66 15.07
C PRO A 233 -16.69 21.84 14.25
N VAL A 234 -15.80 20.84 14.26
CA VAL A 234 -14.58 20.83 13.45
C VAL A 234 -14.91 20.59 11.98
N LEU A 235 -15.77 19.62 11.69
CA LEU A 235 -16.18 19.30 10.33
C LEU A 235 -16.85 20.50 9.65
N GLU A 236 -17.71 21.24 10.34
CA GLU A 236 -18.34 22.46 9.81
C GLU A 236 -17.31 23.52 9.40
N LYS A 237 -16.30 23.75 10.25
CA LYS A 237 -15.22 24.71 9.95
C LYS A 237 -14.38 24.26 8.76
N VAL A 238 -14.06 22.96 8.67
CA VAL A 238 -13.31 22.39 7.54
C VAL A 238 -14.13 22.43 6.25
N MET A 239 -15.43 22.10 6.30
CA MET A 239 -16.33 22.22 5.15
C MET A 239 -16.40 23.63 4.60
N GLN A 240 -16.43 24.66 5.46
CA GLN A 240 -16.43 26.07 5.04
C GLN A 240 -15.14 26.45 4.31
N SER A 241 -14.00 25.83 4.65
CA SER A 241 -12.72 26.07 3.97
C SER A 241 -12.62 25.38 2.62
N GLY A 242 -13.42 24.36 2.35
CA GLY A 242 -13.38 23.55 1.13
C GLY A 242 -12.18 22.60 1.01
N LYS A 243 -11.31 22.52 2.03
CA LYS A 243 -10.14 21.65 2.04
C LYS A 243 -10.48 20.23 2.49
N PRO A 244 -9.73 19.21 2.02
CA PRO A 244 -9.82 17.85 2.56
C PRO A 244 -9.37 17.77 4.02
N LEU A 245 -9.75 16.70 4.71
CA LEU A 245 -9.40 16.45 6.11
C LEU A 245 -8.84 15.05 6.31
N LEU A 246 -7.64 14.96 6.88
CA LEU A 246 -7.12 13.75 7.51
C LEU A 246 -7.39 13.81 9.01
N ILE A 247 -7.94 12.74 9.58
CA ILE A 247 -8.11 12.57 11.02
C ILE A 247 -7.19 11.46 11.50
N VAL A 248 -6.27 11.79 12.40
CA VAL A 248 -5.39 10.85 13.08
C VAL A 248 -5.84 10.78 14.54
N ALA A 249 -6.47 9.70 14.94
CA ALA A 249 -7.01 9.54 16.29
C ALA A 249 -6.63 8.17 16.89
N GLU A 250 -6.79 8.01 18.20
CA GLU A 250 -6.61 6.68 18.81
C GLU A 250 -7.49 5.64 18.13
N ASP A 251 -8.75 5.97 17.91
CA ASP A 251 -9.70 5.24 17.07
C ASP A 251 -10.83 6.17 16.63
N VAL A 252 -11.48 5.84 15.50
CA VAL A 252 -12.72 6.49 15.07
C VAL A 252 -13.73 5.40 14.80
N GLU A 253 -14.78 5.35 15.60
CA GLU A 253 -15.74 4.26 15.58
C GLU A 253 -17.21 4.73 15.68
N GLY A 254 -18.14 3.80 15.52
CA GLY A 254 -19.55 4.03 15.71
C GLY A 254 -20.15 5.10 14.81
N GLU A 255 -20.91 6.03 15.41
CA GLU A 255 -21.63 7.08 14.69
C GLU A 255 -20.70 8.10 14.03
N ALA A 256 -19.52 8.36 14.63
CA ALA A 256 -18.54 9.30 14.08
C ALA A 256 -17.94 8.78 12.77
N LEU A 257 -17.56 7.51 12.70
CA LEU A 257 -17.08 6.89 11.47
C LEU A 257 -18.15 6.87 10.38
N ALA A 258 -19.38 6.49 10.75
CA ALA A 258 -20.51 6.46 9.83
C ALA A 258 -20.80 7.85 9.23
N LEU A 259 -20.71 8.91 10.04
CA LEU A 259 -20.89 10.29 9.59
C LEU A 259 -19.83 10.69 8.56
N LEU A 260 -18.55 10.37 8.80
CA LEU A 260 -17.45 10.68 7.89
C LEU A 260 -17.63 9.97 6.54
N VAL A 261 -17.94 8.67 6.57
CA VAL A 261 -18.20 7.87 5.37
C VAL A 261 -19.38 8.44 4.58
N LEU A 262 -20.51 8.77 5.27
CA LEU A 262 -21.69 9.31 4.62
C LEU A 262 -21.42 10.66 3.94
N ASN A 263 -20.69 11.56 4.61
CA ASN A 263 -20.35 12.87 4.05
C ASN A 263 -19.37 12.75 2.86
N LYS A 264 -18.41 11.81 2.92
CA LYS A 264 -17.54 11.51 1.81
C LYS A 264 -18.32 10.96 0.62
N MET A 265 -19.25 10.03 0.83
CA MET A 265 -20.09 9.47 -0.23
C MET A 265 -21.00 10.53 -0.87
N ARG A 266 -21.47 11.50 -0.11
CA ARG A 266 -22.26 12.63 -0.60
C ARG A 266 -21.41 13.70 -1.30
N GLY A 267 -20.08 13.60 -1.25
CA GLY A 267 -19.17 14.61 -1.79
C GLY A 267 -19.15 15.92 -1.00
N SER A 268 -19.73 15.94 0.22
CA SER A 268 -19.80 17.15 1.05
C SER A 268 -18.43 17.52 1.64
N ILE A 269 -17.62 16.51 1.98
CA ILE A 269 -16.25 16.67 2.47
C ILE A 269 -15.39 15.50 2.03
N LYS A 270 -14.19 15.77 1.56
CA LYS A 270 -13.17 14.76 1.32
C LYS A 270 -12.44 14.50 2.64
N SER A 271 -12.78 13.43 3.34
CA SER A 271 -12.16 13.09 4.62
C SER A 271 -11.66 11.65 4.64
N VAL A 272 -10.58 11.43 5.39
CA VAL A 272 -10.04 10.11 5.69
C VAL A 272 -9.73 10.04 7.18
N ALA A 273 -10.05 8.91 7.80
CA ALA A 273 -9.73 8.66 9.20
C ALA A 273 -8.77 7.47 9.30
N VAL A 274 -7.73 7.63 10.08
CA VAL A 274 -6.70 6.63 10.36
C VAL A 274 -6.46 6.50 11.85
N LYS A 275 -5.98 5.32 12.29
CA LYS A 275 -5.52 5.16 13.66
C LYS A 275 -4.15 5.80 13.87
N ALA A 276 -3.95 6.38 15.04
CA ALA A 276 -2.64 6.87 15.43
C ALA A 276 -1.64 5.70 15.56
N PRO A 277 -0.39 5.88 15.11
CA PRO A 277 0.64 4.86 15.22
C PRO A 277 1.06 4.63 16.67
N GLY A 278 1.54 3.41 16.98
CA GLY A 278 2.04 3.03 18.29
C GLY A 278 0.96 2.84 19.37
N PHE A 279 1.41 2.61 20.61
CA PHE A 279 0.58 2.39 21.78
C PHE A 279 1.13 3.15 23.00
N GLY A 280 0.27 3.55 23.93
CA GLY A 280 0.66 4.21 25.17
C GLY A 280 1.51 5.47 24.93
N ASP A 281 2.62 5.63 25.65
CA ASP A 281 3.50 6.79 25.54
C ASP A 281 4.17 6.91 24.17
N ARG A 282 4.45 5.79 23.50
CA ARG A 282 4.99 5.80 22.14
C ARG A 282 3.99 6.42 21.15
N ARG A 283 2.70 6.15 21.32
CA ARG A 283 1.66 6.78 20.50
C ARG A 283 1.63 8.28 20.71
N LYS A 284 1.70 8.75 21.96
CA LYS A 284 1.75 10.20 22.28
C LYS A 284 2.96 10.89 21.62
N ALA A 285 4.12 10.24 21.66
CA ALA A 285 5.32 10.77 21.02
C ALA A 285 5.18 10.84 19.49
N GLN A 286 4.65 9.79 18.84
CA GLN A 286 4.44 9.77 17.40
C GLN A 286 3.37 10.77 16.94
N MET A 287 2.31 10.97 17.74
CA MET A 287 1.31 12.01 17.46
C MET A 287 1.91 13.41 17.57
N ALA A 288 2.81 13.65 18.55
CA ALA A 288 3.55 14.89 18.65
C ALA A 288 4.47 15.11 17.45
N ASP A 289 5.10 14.05 16.93
CA ASP A 289 5.93 14.11 15.73
C ASP A 289 5.10 14.50 14.50
N ILE A 290 3.90 13.92 14.33
CA ILE A 290 2.97 14.29 13.26
C ILE A 290 2.54 15.74 13.39
N ALA A 291 2.24 16.20 14.62
CA ALA A 291 1.83 17.58 14.85
C ALA A 291 2.96 18.58 14.53
N ILE A 292 4.20 18.27 14.93
CA ILE A 292 5.38 19.10 14.61
C ILE A 292 5.60 19.16 13.09
N LEU A 293 5.57 18.01 12.42
CA LEU A 293 5.76 17.94 10.97
C LEU A 293 4.72 18.76 10.21
N THR A 294 3.48 18.74 10.67
CA THR A 294 2.35 19.35 9.95
C THR A 294 2.01 20.77 10.42
N GLY A 295 2.70 21.27 11.46
CA GLY A 295 2.45 22.58 12.04
C GLY A 295 1.15 22.68 12.84
N GLY A 296 0.59 21.53 13.26
CA GLY A 296 -0.62 21.45 14.06
C GLY A 296 -0.34 21.23 15.55
N GLN A 297 -1.40 20.94 16.29
CA GLN A 297 -1.34 20.62 17.70
C GLN A 297 -2.06 19.29 17.98
N VAL A 298 -1.54 18.52 18.94
CA VAL A 298 -2.24 17.32 19.42
C VAL A 298 -3.39 17.74 20.34
N ILE A 299 -4.61 17.42 19.96
CA ILE A 299 -5.78 17.68 20.79
C ILE A 299 -5.89 16.55 21.82
N THR A 300 -5.76 16.93 23.10
CA THR A 300 -5.86 16.00 24.23
C THR A 300 -6.40 16.71 25.44
N GLU A 301 -7.25 16.03 26.20
CA GLU A 301 -7.79 16.54 27.47
C GLU A 301 -6.69 16.79 28.52
N GLU A 302 -5.55 16.10 28.42
CA GLU A 302 -4.43 16.28 29.34
C GLU A 302 -3.86 17.70 29.33
N VAL A 303 -3.95 18.41 28.19
CA VAL A 303 -3.55 19.82 28.07
C VAL A 303 -4.74 20.78 28.05
N GLY A 304 -5.93 20.28 28.36
CA GLY A 304 -7.16 21.09 28.43
C GLY A 304 -7.76 21.43 27.05
N LEU A 305 -7.35 20.75 25.99
CA LEU A 305 -7.90 20.90 24.65
C LEU A 305 -8.97 19.84 24.41
N SER A 306 -10.19 20.28 24.10
CA SER A 306 -11.31 19.40 23.72
C SER A 306 -11.56 19.47 22.22
N LEU A 307 -12.04 18.36 21.64
CA LEU A 307 -12.28 18.24 20.20
C LEU A 307 -13.36 19.23 19.71
N ASP A 308 -14.40 19.45 20.48
CA ASP A 308 -15.50 20.37 20.16
C ASP A 308 -15.06 21.85 20.12
N ALA A 309 -14.01 22.20 20.87
CA ALA A 309 -13.44 23.54 20.89
C ALA A 309 -12.33 23.77 19.86
N ALA A 310 -11.94 22.72 19.09
CA ALA A 310 -10.86 22.82 18.13
C ALA A 310 -11.13 23.86 17.03
N THR A 311 -10.09 24.63 16.69
CA THR A 311 -10.11 25.66 15.64
C THR A 311 -9.23 25.25 14.48
N LEU A 312 -9.37 25.90 13.31
CA LEU A 312 -8.56 25.59 12.14
C LEU A 312 -7.07 25.84 12.37
N ASP A 313 -6.71 26.79 13.24
CA ASP A 313 -5.32 27.12 13.58
C ASP A 313 -4.63 26.02 14.40
N MET A 314 -5.40 25.11 15.01
CA MET A 314 -4.88 23.95 15.73
C MET A 314 -4.65 22.75 14.82
N LEU A 315 -5.22 22.75 13.60
CA LEU A 315 -5.03 21.71 12.62
C LEU A 315 -3.70 21.91 11.89
N GLY A 316 -2.99 20.82 11.71
CA GLY A 316 -1.85 20.79 10.80
C GLY A 316 -2.30 20.81 9.34
N SER A 317 -1.35 20.95 8.45
CA SER A 317 -1.57 20.80 7.01
C SER A 317 -0.35 20.17 6.32
N ALA A 318 -0.55 19.65 5.12
CA ALA A 318 0.50 19.12 4.28
C ALA A 318 0.15 19.38 2.81
N ARG A 319 1.13 19.29 1.91
CA ARG A 319 0.86 19.39 0.47
C ARG A 319 0.03 18.20 -0.01
N LYS A 320 0.39 16.99 0.45
CA LYS A 320 -0.29 15.75 0.01
C LYS A 320 -0.28 14.72 1.12
N VAL A 321 -1.36 13.96 1.22
CA VAL A 321 -1.43 12.76 2.07
C VAL A 321 -1.93 11.60 1.24
N VAL A 322 -1.22 10.48 1.32
CA VAL A 322 -1.61 9.22 0.68
C VAL A 322 -1.87 8.18 1.77
N VAL A 323 -3.06 7.60 1.76
CA VAL A 323 -3.45 6.58 2.73
C VAL A 323 -3.85 5.31 1.98
N THR A 324 -3.11 4.25 2.23
CA THR A 324 -3.44 2.89 1.76
C THR A 324 -4.22 2.12 2.84
N LYS A 325 -4.47 0.86 2.61
CA LYS A 325 -5.10 -0.01 3.61
C LYS A 325 -4.27 -0.16 4.88
N ASP A 326 -2.95 -0.14 4.78
CA ASP A 326 -2.04 -0.49 5.85
C ASP A 326 -1.12 0.66 6.29
N GLU A 327 -0.98 1.70 5.48
CA GLU A 327 -0.02 2.78 5.68
C GLU A 327 -0.61 4.17 5.42
N THR A 328 -0.02 5.18 6.04
CA THR A 328 -0.28 6.61 5.77
C THR A 328 1.05 7.32 5.54
N THR A 329 1.14 8.05 4.42
CA THR A 329 2.28 8.89 4.06
C THR A 329 1.84 10.34 4.00
N ILE A 330 2.49 11.19 4.79
CA ILE A 330 2.32 12.65 4.80
C ILE A 330 3.51 13.24 4.06
N ILE A 331 3.26 14.03 3.03
CA ILE A 331 4.28 14.62 2.14
C ILE A 331 4.23 16.13 2.28
N GLU A 332 5.38 16.75 2.53
CA GLU A 332 5.53 18.19 2.75
C GLU A 332 4.54 18.74 3.78
N GLY A 333 4.82 18.41 5.06
CA GLY A 333 4.11 19.01 6.17
C GLY A 333 4.43 20.52 6.28
N ALA A 334 3.44 21.31 6.70
CA ALA A 334 3.57 22.76 6.85
C ALA A 334 4.21 23.17 8.20
N GLY A 335 4.91 22.27 8.88
CA GLY A 335 5.61 22.55 10.14
C GLY A 335 6.80 23.49 9.95
N ASP A 336 7.23 24.11 11.04
CA ASP A 336 8.43 24.94 11.05
C ASP A 336 9.69 24.08 10.91
N ALA A 337 10.52 24.36 9.89
CA ALA A 337 11.73 23.59 9.59
C ALA A 337 12.69 23.49 10.79
N ALA A 338 12.86 24.57 11.57
CA ALA A 338 13.71 24.53 12.75
C ALA A 338 13.15 23.62 13.86
N ALA A 339 11.82 23.56 14.01
CA ALA A 339 11.17 22.64 14.95
C ALA A 339 11.32 21.18 14.52
N ILE A 340 11.20 20.90 13.21
CA ILE A 340 11.39 19.56 12.63
C ILE A 340 12.84 19.11 12.83
N GLU A 341 13.84 19.93 12.46
CA GLU A 341 15.25 19.61 12.65
C GLU A 341 15.59 19.36 14.13
N GLY A 342 15.08 20.19 15.03
CA GLY A 342 15.26 20.02 16.47
C GLY A 342 14.68 18.69 16.97
N ARG A 343 13.53 18.27 16.44
CA ARG A 343 12.90 17.00 16.79
C ARG A 343 13.67 15.80 16.24
N VAL A 344 14.13 15.86 15.01
CA VAL A 344 14.99 14.85 14.40
C VAL A 344 16.27 14.65 15.21
N ALA A 345 16.95 15.74 15.58
CA ALA A 345 18.15 15.68 16.42
C ALA A 345 17.87 15.05 17.79
N GLN A 346 16.72 15.34 18.41
CA GLN A 346 16.30 14.73 19.67
C GLN A 346 16.08 13.21 19.52
N ILE A 347 15.41 12.76 18.46
CA ILE A 347 15.17 11.32 18.20
C ILE A 347 16.50 10.61 17.98
N LEU A 348 17.39 11.16 17.16
CA LEU A 348 18.72 10.59 16.91
C LEU A 348 19.57 10.48 18.18
N SER A 349 19.50 11.46 19.08
CA SER A 349 20.19 11.39 20.37
C SER A 349 19.68 10.27 21.26
N LEU A 350 18.37 9.99 21.24
CA LEU A 350 17.76 8.90 22.01
C LEU A 350 18.15 7.51 21.50
N ILE A 351 18.35 7.36 20.18
CA ILE A 351 18.80 6.10 19.58
C ILE A 351 20.23 5.77 20.06
N HIS A 352 21.10 6.75 20.11
CA HIS A 352 22.49 6.54 20.60
C HIS A 352 22.59 6.20 22.09
N ILE A 353 21.59 6.60 22.90
CA ILE A 353 21.54 6.27 24.34
C ILE A 353 20.97 4.84 24.57
N SER A 354 20.16 4.32 23.66
CA SER A 354 19.49 3.05 23.80
C SER A 354 20.28 1.83 23.26
N GLU A 355 21.44 2.02 22.61
CA GLU A 355 22.35 0.91 22.33
C GLU A 355 23.05 0.48 23.63
N PRO A 356 22.73 -0.70 24.20
CA PRO A 356 23.52 -1.22 25.29
C PRO A 356 24.90 -1.55 24.74
N THR A 357 25.90 -0.89 25.26
CA THR A 357 27.32 -1.24 25.08
C THR A 357 27.50 -2.75 25.27
N ARG A 358 27.43 -3.54 24.20
CA ARG A 358 27.98 -4.89 24.16
C ARG A 358 29.49 -4.77 24.07
N LEU A 359 30.09 -4.31 25.14
CA LEU A 359 31.51 -4.47 25.39
C LEU A 359 31.68 -5.37 26.60
N GLY A 360 32.15 -6.59 26.31
CA GLY A 360 33.00 -7.35 27.17
C GLY A 360 32.35 -8.09 28.35
N MET A 361 32.03 -9.32 28.17
CA MET A 361 32.56 -10.41 28.99
C MET A 361 32.66 -11.68 28.17
#